data_498f1ffa8ba56d4412a2ab3accb3078c
#
_entry.id   498f1ffa8ba56d4412a2ab3accb3078c
#
_cell.length_a   1.000
_cell.length_b   1.000
_cell.length_c   1.000
_cell.angle_alpha   90.00
_cell.angle_beta   90.00
_cell.angle_gamma   90.00
#
_symmetry.space_group_name_H-M   'P 1'
#
loop_
_entity.id
_entity.type
_entity.pdbx_description
1 polymer ?
#
loop_
_entity_poly.entity_id
_entity_poly.type
_entity_poly.pdbx_seq_one_letter_code
_entity_poly.pdbx_strand_id
1 'polypeptide(L)'
;MKKKLLITIITSIATSGAFAQPAIIGYPYQQVPFTNVKLAPNSFFGDRVKAAKEVTIPLAFSKCKSEHRYENFEKAAHPNDKYVVEKFMLFPFDDTDVYKTIEGASYMLQSFPDKKLVNYIDSVLNIVGKA
;
A
#
# COMPACT_ATOMS: atom_id res chain seq x y z
N MET A 1 -49.39 32.25 14.99
CA MET A 1 -47.96 32.36 15.40
C MET A 1 -47.14 31.39 14.54
N LYS A 2 -46.40 31.88 13.54
CA LYS A 2 -45.58 31.04 12.65
C LYS A 2 -44.18 30.94 13.24
N LYS A 3 -43.74 29.73 13.68
CA LYS A 3 -42.38 29.49 14.16
C LYS A 3 -41.45 29.40 12.94
N LYS A 4 -40.50 30.30 12.82
CA LYS A 4 -39.44 30.26 11.83
C LYS A 4 -38.38 29.27 12.32
N LEU A 5 -38.17 28.21 11.56
CA LEU A 5 -37.09 27.21 11.76
C LEU A 5 -35.79 27.80 11.19
N LEU A 6 -34.85 28.11 12.09
CA LEU A 6 -33.52 28.59 11.72
C LEU A 6 -32.65 27.36 11.44
N ILE A 7 -32.36 27.09 10.15
CA ILE A 7 -31.44 26.03 9.76
C ILE A 7 -30.03 26.61 9.78
N THR A 8 -29.24 26.23 10.76
CA THR A 8 -27.80 26.55 10.81
C THR A 8 -27.05 25.52 9.97
N ILE A 9 -26.54 25.95 8.83
CA ILE A 9 -25.66 25.13 7.99
C ILE A 9 -24.27 25.21 8.60
N ILE A 10 -23.83 24.12 9.22
CA ILE A 10 -22.44 23.96 9.67
C ILE A 10 -21.63 23.52 8.46
N THR A 11 -20.89 24.46 7.87
CA THR A 11 -19.92 24.16 6.81
C THR A 11 -18.67 23.58 7.46
N SER A 12 -18.52 22.26 7.39
CA SER A 12 -17.29 21.57 7.79
C SER A 12 -16.21 21.92 6.78
N ILE A 13 -15.29 22.79 7.14
CA ILE A 13 -14.06 23.00 6.40
C ILE A 13 -13.18 21.78 6.66
N ALA A 14 -13.15 20.85 5.72
CA ALA A 14 -12.16 19.79 5.70
C ALA A 14 -10.79 20.42 5.41
N THR A 15 -10.07 20.77 6.45
CA THR A 15 -8.64 21.08 6.34
C THR A 15 -7.92 19.79 6.00
N SER A 16 -7.60 19.58 4.73
CA SER A 16 -6.60 18.60 4.31
C SER A 16 -5.27 19.02 4.95
N GLY A 17 -5.01 18.48 6.14
CA GLY A 17 -3.72 18.63 6.80
C GLY A 17 -2.66 17.96 5.93
N ALA A 18 -1.92 18.76 5.17
CA ALA A 18 -0.64 18.31 4.66
C ALA A 18 0.19 17.97 5.89
N PHE A 19 0.47 16.69 6.10
CA PHE A 19 1.46 16.26 7.09
C PHE A 19 2.82 16.75 6.62
N ALA A 20 3.16 18.00 6.95
CA ALA A 20 4.51 18.50 6.81
C ALA A 20 5.36 17.66 7.76
N GLN A 21 6.27 16.87 7.21
CA GLN A 21 7.30 16.23 8.04
C GLN A 21 8.03 17.33 8.80
N PRO A 22 8.27 17.16 10.10
CA PRO A 22 9.01 18.16 10.87
C PRO A 22 10.37 18.34 10.21
N ALA A 23 10.68 19.58 9.79
CA ALA A 23 11.99 19.91 9.28
C ALA A 23 13.02 19.56 10.37
N ILE A 24 13.99 18.73 10.05
CA ILE A 24 15.13 18.46 10.94
C ILE A 24 15.86 19.78 11.07
N ILE A 25 15.71 20.44 12.24
CA ILE A 25 16.31 21.72 12.52
C ILE A 25 17.84 21.56 12.42
N GLY A 26 18.47 22.24 11.45
CA GLY A 26 19.91 22.25 11.25
C GLY A 26 20.44 21.42 10.09
N TYR A 27 19.61 20.61 9.40
CA TYR A 27 20.09 19.90 8.21
C TYR A 27 19.90 20.76 6.95
N PRO A 28 20.96 21.06 6.19
CA PRO A 28 20.91 22.05 5.09
C PRO A 28 20.17 21.52 3.85
N TYR A 29 19.87 20.24 3.78
CA TYR A 29 19.21 19.62 2.63
C TYR A 29 17.84 19.09 3.01
N GLN A 30 16.88 19.26 2.11
CA GLN A 30 15.55 18.65 2.24
C GLN A 30 15.40 17.56 1.17
N GLN A 31 14.71 16.50 1.54
CA GLN A 31 14.42 15.42 0.62
C GLN A 31 13.40 15.88 -0.43
N VAL A 32 13.70 15.69 -1.69
CA VAL A 32 12.76 15.95 -2.78
C VAL A 32 11.73 14.81 -2.80
N PRO A 33 10.42 15.10 -2.78
CA PRO A 33 9.41 14.07 -2.97
C PRO A 33 9.64 13.32 -4.29
N PHE A 34 9.66 11.99 -4.25
CA PHE A 34 9.97 11.18 -5.45
C PHE A 34 8.96 11.41 -6.60
N THR A 35 7.71 11.80 -6.29
CA THR A 35 6.70 12.18 -7.28
C THR A 35 7.06 13.42 -8.09
N ASN A 36 7.99 14.25 -7.59
CA ASN A 36 8.53 15.42 -8.30
C ASN A 36 9.72 15.05 -9.19
N VAL A 37 10.24 13.82 -9.09
CA VAL A 37 11.34 13.33 -9.91
C VAL A 37 10.78 12.65 -11.15
N LYS A 38 11.11 13.16 -12.33
CA LYS A 38 10.74 12.56 -13.61
C LYS A 38 11.96 11.92 -14.25
N LEU A 39 11.89 10.64 -14.47
CA LEU A 39 12.94 9.91 -15.18
C LEU A 39 12.71 9.99 -16.68
N ALA A 40 13.75 10.25 -17.44
CA ALA A 40 13.65 10.29 -18.89
C ALA A 40 13.27 8.89 -19.42
N PRO A 41 12.31 8.79 -20.34
CA PRO A 41 12.01 7.55 -21.04
C PRO A 41 13.27 7.04 -21.78
N ASN A 42 13.42 5.73 -21.88
CA ASN A 42 14.57 5.08 -22.55
C ASN A 42 15.94 5.43 -21.93
N SER A 43 15.95 5.81 -20.65
CA SER A 43 17.16 5.95 -19.85
C SER A 43 17.36 4.71 -18.97
N PHE A 44 18.55 4.51 -18.46
CA PHE A 44 18.84 3.39 -17.56
C PHE A 44 17.84 3.29 -16.40
N PHE A 45 17.53 4.39 -15.73
CA PHE A 45 16.57 4.41 -14.62
C PHE A 45 15.13 4.34 -15.10
N GLY A 46 14.78 4.99 -16.23
CA GLY A 46 13.45 4.90 -16.82
C GLY A 46 13.09 3.47 -17.19
N ASP A 47 14.02 2.73 -17.79
CA ASP A 47 13.84 1.33 -18.14
C ASP A 47 13.69 0.42 -16.90
N ARG A 48 14.41 0.74 -15.80
CA ARG A 48 14.26 0.01 -14.52
C ARG A 48 12.91 0.23 -13.89
N VAL A 49 12.39 1.45 -13.92
CA VAL A 49 11.04 1.75 -13.41
C VAL A 49 9.98 1.06 -14.26
N LYS A 50 10.14 1.06 -15.59
CA LYS A 50 9.25 0.32 -16.48
C LYS A 50 9.26 -1.17 -16.17
N ALA A 51 10.42 -1.78 -16.02
CA ALA A 51 10.56 -3.20 -15.65
C ALA A 51 9.94 -3.48 -14.27
N ALA A 52 10.11 -2.59 -13.29
CA ALA A 52 9.49 -2.72 -11.97
C ALA A 52 7.96 -2.73 -12.06
N LYS A 53 7.38 -1.82 -12.84
CA LYS A 53 5.94 -1.72 -13.05
C LYS A 53 5.37 -2.94 -13.79
N GLU A 54 5.99 -3.31 -14.92
CA GLU A 54 5.40 -4.27 -15.84
C GLU A 54 5.72 -5.73 -15.49
N VAL A 55 6.81 -5.96 -14.77
CA VAL A 55 7.33 -7.31 -14.49
C VAL A 55 7.52 -7.55 -13.00
N THR A 56 8.32 -6.72 -12.30
CA THR A 56 8.77 -7.05 -10.94
C THR A 56 7.61 -7.09 -9.95
N ILE A 57 6.75 -6.08 -9.92
CA ILE A 57 5.62 -6.01 -8.99
C ILE A 57 4.59 -7.12 -9.26
N PRO A 58 4.13 -7.37 -10.50
CA PRO A 58 3.26 -8.50 -10.79
C PRO A 58 3.87 -9.85 -10.41
N LEU A 59 5.17 -10.04 -10.70
CA LEU A 59 5.89 -11.26 -10.33
C LEU A 59 5.99 -11.43 -8.80
N ALA A 60 6.29 -10.35 -8.06
CA ALA A 60 6.39 -10.40 -6.61
C ALA A 60 5.06 -10.83 -5.97
N PHE A 61 3.93 -10.27 -6.38
CA PHE A 61 2.62 -10.72 -5.93
C PHE A 61 2.31 -12.16 -6.32
N SER A 62 2.66 -12.56 -7.56
CA SER A 62 2.51 -13.95 -8.00
C SER A 62 3.32 -14.90 -7.11
N LYS A 63 4.54 -14.51 -6.73
CA LYS A 63 5.39 -15.27 -5.80
C LYS A 63 4.82 -15.30 -4.39
N CYS A 64 4.36 -14.18 -3.84
CA CYS A 64 3.68 -14.19 -2.54
C CYS A 64 2.54 -15.22 -2.51
N LYS A 65 1.80 -15.35 -3.62
CA LYS A 65 0.72 -16.35 -3.73
C LYS A 65 1.25 -17.77 -3.87
N SER A 66 2.18 -18.03 -4.80
CA SER A 66 2.67 -19.38 -5.10
C SER A 66 3.54 -19.96 -3.98
N GLU A 67 4.21 -19.11 -3.21
CA GLU A 67 5.05 -19.47 -2.08
C GLU A 67 4.30 -19.39 -0.73
N HIS A 68 2.98 -19.32 -0.77
CA HIS A 68 2.13 -19.36 0.41
C HIS A 68 2.35 -18.23 1.44
N ARG A 69 2.80 -17.03 1.00
CA ARG A 69 3.10 -15.91 1.91
C ARG A 69 1.85 -15.29 2.58
N TYR A 70 0.66 -15.56 2.04
CA TYR A 70 -0.60 -15.06 2.61
C TYR A 70 -1.13 -15.94 3.75
N GLU A 71 -0.68 -17.18 3.86
CA GLU A 71 -1.22 -18.17 4.79
C GLU A 71 -0.90 -17.87 6.26
N ASN A 72 0.14 -17.08 6.57
CA ASN A 72 0.39 -16.59 7.92
C ASN A 72 -0.77 -15.71 8.41
N PHE A 73 -1.31 -14.87 7.54
CA PHE A 73 -2.49 -14.05 7.85
C PHE A 73 -3.74 -14.90 8.01
N GLU A 74 -3.94 -15.92 7.17
CA GLU A 74 -5.05 -16.86 7.30
C GLU A 74 -4.97 -17.63 8.61
N LYS A 75 -3.78 -18.06 9.03
CA LYS A 75 -3.58 -18.69 10.34
C LYS A 75 -3.92 -17.76 11.49
N ALA A 76 -3.47 -16.51 11.43
CA ALA A 76 -3.77 -15.51 12.45
C ALA A 76 -5.26 -15.19 12.52
N ALA A 77 -5.95 -15.12 11.38
CA ALA A 77 -7.39 -14.91 11.30
C ALA A 77 -8.21 -16.11 11.86
N HIS A 78 -7.64 -17.32 11.84
CA HIS A 78 -8.33 -18.57 12.24
C HIS A 78 -7.51 -19.40 13.25
N PRO A 79 -7.14 -18.85 14.42
CA PRO A 79 -6.20 -19.48 15.36
C PRO A 79 -6.71 -20.79 15.96
N ASN A 80 -8.03 -20.98 15.98
CA ASN A 80 -8.69 -22.18 16.51
C ASN A 80 -9.00 -23.23 15.43
N ASP A 81 -8.75 -22.92 14.16
CA ASP A 81 -8.97 -23.87 13.07
C ASP A 81 -7.72 -24.72 12.85
N LYS A 82 -7.76 -25.94 13.40
CA LYS A 82 -6.65 -26.88 13.31
C LYS A 82 -6.24 -27.18 11.86
N TYR A 83 -7.19 -27.26 10.94
CA TYR A 83 -6.92 -27.52 9.53
C TYR A 83 -6.10 -26.39 8.88
N VAL A 84 -6.46 -25.13 9.15
CA VAL A 84 -5.72 -23.96 8.63
C VAL A 84 -4.35 -23.87 9.28
N VAL A 85 -4.25 -24.09 10.59
CA VAL A 85 -2.99 -24.00 11.33
C VAL A 85 -1.99 -25.09 10.94
N GLU A 86 -2.43 -26.31 10.69
CA GLU A 86 -1.55 -27.44 10.37
C GLU A 86 -1.22 -27.56 8.88
N LYS A 87 -2.01 -26.93 8.00
CA LYS A 87 -1.92 -27.11 6.55
C LYS A 87 -0.59 -26.67 5.95
N PHE A 88 0.03 -25.61 6.49
CA PHE A 88 1.24 -25.02 5.94
C PHE A 88 2.35 -24.93 6.99
N MET A 89 3.51 -25.45 6.64
CA MET A 89 4.75 -25.18 7.38
C MET A 89 5.36 -23.89 6.82
N LEU A 90 5.07 -22.75 7.49
CA LEU A 90 5.51 -21.43 7.08
C LEU A 90 6.59 -20.90 8.02
N PHE A 91 7.46 -20.06 7.47
CA PHE A 91 8.38 -19.30 8.31
C PHE A 91 7.64 -18.16 8.99
N PRO A 92 8.01 -17.82 10.26
CA PRO A 92 7.32 -16.77 11.03
C PRO A 92 7.47 -15.36 10.45
N PHE A 93 8.34 -15.17 9.46
CA PHE A 93 8.62 -13.87 8.80
C PHE A 93 8.07 -13.79 7.36
N ASP A 94 7.29 -14.75 6.91
CA ASP A 94 6.77 -14.80 5.52
C ASP A 94 5.82 -13.63 5.19
N ASP A 95 5.15 -13.07 6.18
CA ASP A 95 4.30 -11.89 6.09
C ASP A 95 5.07 -10.63 5.64
N THR A 96 6.37 -10.53 5.94
CA THR A 96 7.18 -9.37 5.58
C THR A 96 7.31 -9.18 4.07
N ASP A 97 7.28 -10.25 3.29
CA ASP A 97 7.34 -10.17 1.83
C ASP A 97 6.06 -9.57 1.25
N VAL A 98 4.91 -9.83 1.88
CA VAL A 98 3.63 -9.23 1.52
C VAL A 98 3.65 -7.73 1.75
N TYR A 99 4.10 -7.29 2.94
CA TYR A 99 4.20 -5.86 3.27
C TYR A 99 5.13 -5.09 2.33
N LYS A 100 6.33 -5.64 2.06
CA LYS A 100 7.29 -5.02 1.13
C LYS A 100 6.73 -4.92 -0.29
N THR A 101 6.00 -5.93 -0.74
CA THR A 101 5.40 -5.92 -2.07
C THR A 101 4.29 -4.89 -2.18
N ILE A 102 3.43 -4.77 -1.14
CA ILE A 102 2.39 -3.73 -1.06
C ILE A 102 3.03 -2.34 -1.04
N GLU A 103 4.07 -2.13 -0.25
CA GLU A 103 4.78 -0.86 -0.18
C GLU A 103 5.35 -0.45 -1.55
N GLY A 104 6.12 -1.33 -2.19
CA GLY A 104 6.68 -1.08 -3.52
C GLY A 104 5.61 -0.78 -4.58
N ALA A 105 4.51 -1.53 -4.56
CA ALA A 105 3.37 -1.30 -5.45
C ALA A 105 2.66 0.03 -5.18
N SER A 106 2.56 0.45 -3.91
CA SER A 106 1.95 1.73 -3.52
C SER A 106 2.79 2.92 -4.01
N TYR A 107 4.11 2.84 -3.90
CA TYR A 107 5.00 3.85 -4.50
C TYR A 107 4.84 3.91 -6.04
N MET A 108 4.70 2.76 -6.68
CA MET A 108 4.48 2.73 -8.13
C MET A 108 3.16 3.41 -8.52
N LEU A 109 2.08 3.17 -7.77
CA LEU A 109 0.77 3.76 -8.01
C LEU A 109 0.75 5.29 -7.88
N GLN A 110 1.61 5.88 -7.05
CA GLN A 110 1.71 7.34 -6.93
C GLN A 110 2.24 7.99 -8.22
N SER A 111 3.11 7.29 -8.95
CA SER A 111 3.68 7.78 -10.21
C SER A 111 2.94 7.28 -11.45
N PHE A 112 2.32 6.11 -11.36
CA PHE A 112 1.65 5.42 -12.46
C PHE A 112 0.33 4.82 -11.97
N PRO A 113 -0.76 5.59 -11.91
CA PRO A 113 -2.07 5.11 -11.48
C PRO A 113 -2.53 3.91 -12.30
N ASP A 114 -2.93 2.82 -11.62
CA ASP A 114 -3.44 1.60 -12.23
C ASP A 114 -4.56 1.02 -11.36
N LYS A 115 -5.79 1.10 -11.85
CA LYS A 115 -6.97 0.61 -11.11
C LYS A 115 -6.95 -0.91 -10.87
N LYS A 116 -6.35 -1.68 -11.77
CA LYS A 116 -6.23 -3.15 -11.58
C LYS A 116 -5.29 -3.47 -10.43
N LEU A 117 -4.16 -2.76 -10.37
CA LEU A 117 -3.21 -2.92 -9.27
C LEU A 117 -3.82 -2.46 -7.94
N VAL A 118 -4.55 -1.33 -7.90
CA VAL A 118 -5.29 -0.89 -6.70
C VAL A 118 -6.24 -1.98 -6.23
N ASN A 119 -7.11 -2.49 -7.10
CA ASN A 119 -8.07 -3.53 -6.72
C ASN A 119 -7.39 -4.81 -6.22
N TYR A 120 -6.23 -5.16 -6.79
CA TYR A 120 -5.47 -6.31 -6.34
C TYR A 120 -4.87 -6.07 -4.94
N ILE A 121 -4.28 -4.92 -4.70
CA ILE A 121 -3.76 -4.53 -3.38
C ILE A 121 -4.89 -4.55 -2.35
N ASP A 122 -6.07 -4.00 -2.67
CA ASP A 122 -7.23 -4.03 -1.79
C ASP A 122 -7.64 -5.47 -1.43
N SER A 123 -7.56 -6.40 -2.38
CA SER A 123 -7.84 -7.81 -2.11
C SER A 123 -6.83 -8.43 -1.14
N VAL A 124 -5.54 -8.07 -1.26
CA VAL A 124 -4.50 -8.53 -0.34
C VAL A 124 -4.66 -7.87 1.04
N LEU A 125 -4.95 -6.57 1.10
CA LEU A 125 -5.23 -5.86 2.36
C LEU A 125 -6.43 -6.44 3.10
N ASN A 126 -7.44 -6.94 2.37
CA ASN A 126 -8.56 -7.65 3.00
C ASN A 126 -8.15 -8.99 3.65
N ILE A 127 -7.11 -9.66 3.13
CA ILE A 127 -6.55 -10.85 3.79
C ILE A 127 -5.81 -10.43 5.06
N VAL A 128 -4.95 -9.44 4.96
CA VAL A 128 -4.16 -8.89 6.09
C VAL A 128 -5.07 -8.36 7.20
N GLY A 129 -6.15 -7.65 6.84
CA GLY A 129 -7.06 -7.03 7.81
C GLY A 129 -7.95 -8.01 8.58
N LYS A 130 -7.95 -9.29 8.24
CA LYS A 130 -8.65 -10.35 8.98
C LYS A 130 -7.76 -11.01 10.04
N ALA A 131 -6.46 -10.84 9.94
CA ALA A 131 -5.48 -11.35 10.89
C ALA A 131 -5.42 -10.51 12.16
#